data_74483a1b3fd5aeb8baa86bd23ec5b015
#
_entry.id   74483a1b3fd5aeb8baa86bd23ec5b015
#
_cell.length_a   1.000
_cell.length_b   1.000
_cell.length_c   1.000
_cell.angle_alpha   90.00
_cell.angle_beta   90.00
_cell.angle_gamma   90.00
#
_symmetry.space_group_name_H-M   'P 1'
#
loop_
_entity.id
_entity.type
_entity.pdbx_description
1 polymer ?
#
loop_
_entity_poly.entity_id
_entity_poly.type
_entity_poly.pdbx_seq_one_letter_code
_entity_poly.pdbx_strand_id
1 'polypeptide(L)'
;APDEIEVSIPGPGEAWFTQNKVVSKKLRADENALVYDFYGFPQRFYDSQFHTVANKFIADDIVKTLKASDWFQAKTTERGIDHGVFVPGKVAFADPNVIDSGKLDVDVPVIQVSLAGTSDIEIHYRLGEALSRYRDLNGAIIFSGMSVHNLRDYMSGRGSGSKALPYVKPFNDILTNILTDPNHDAVLDNLKQLPRKPEWKDLYHKSHPTNEHFLPAVVGAGAARGDECKLLFTDSTVSLGWNLYSWGNTNGKL
;
A
#
# COMPACT_ATOMS: atom_id res chain seq x y z
N ALA A 1 0.93 -4.54 -19.06
CA ALA A 1 1.57 -5.88 -18.95
C ALA A 1 1.56 -6.31 -17.49
N PRO A 2 1.66 -7.63 -17.18
CA PRO A 2 1.68 -8.11 -15.78
C PRO A 2 2.82 -7.52 -14.93
N ASP A 3 3.91 -7.14 -15.57
CA ASP A 3 5.13 -6.56 -15.02
C ASP A 3 5.18 -5.02 -15.15
N GLU A 4 4.09 -4.39 -15.60
CA GLU A 4 4.04 -2.93 -15.77
C GLU A 4 3.79 -2.23 -14.43
N ILE A 5 4.64 -1.24 -14.12
CA ILE A 5 4.55 -0.39 -12.93
C ILE A 5 4.27 1.05 -13.35
N GLU A 6 3.31 1.67 -12.70
CA GLU A 6 2.97 3.09 -12.89
C GLU A 6 3.46 3.93 -11.71
N VAL A 7 4.13 5.05 -12.03
CA VAL A 7 4.62 6.01 -11.04
C VAL A 7 3.89 7.34 -11.26
N SER A 8 3.17 7.81 -10.24
CA SER A 8 2.35 9.00 -10.36
C SER A 8 3.18 10.28 -10.40
N ILE A 9 2.79 11.18 -11.34
CA ILE A 9 3.32 12.53 -11.48
C ILE A 9 2.18 13.56 -11.40
N PRO A 10 2.47 14.85 -11.20
CA PRO A 10 1.45 15.89 -11.25
C PRO A 10 0.74 15.89 -12.60
N GLY A 11 -0.58 15.99 -12.58
CA GLY A 11 -1.42 16.04 -13.76
C GLY A 11 -2.48 17.13 -13.64
N PRO A 12 -3.40 17.23 -14.63
CA PRO A 12 -4.43 18.28 -14.66
C PRO A 12 -5.44 18.19 -13.53
N GLY A 13 -5.43 17.11 -12.73
CA GLY A 13 -6.33 16.93 -11.60
C GLY A 13 -7.68 16.32 -11.99
N GLU A 14 -7.80 15.79 -13.18
CA GLU A 14 -8.95 15.00 -13.59
C GLU A 14 -8.73 13.54 -13.23
N ALA A 15 -9.67 12.97 -12.46
CA ALA A 15 -9.65 11.53 -12.21
C ALA A 15 -9.96 10.78 -13.50
N TRP A 16 -9.05 9.94 -13.97
CA TRP A 16 -9.17 9.16 -15.20
C TRP A 16 -10.25 8.08 -15.18
N PHE A 17 -10.94 7.90 -14.06
CA PHE A 17 -12.00 6.91 -13.93
C PHE A 17 -13.35 7.50 -14.31
N THR A 18 -13.83 7.09 -15.45
CA THR A 18 -14.93 7.62 -16.25
C THR A 18 -16.33 7.49 -15.65
N GLN A 19 -16.53 6.97 -14.44
CA GLN A 19 -17.89 6.79 -13.90
C GLN A 19 -18.28 7.81 -12.84
N ASN A 20 -17.35 8.46 -12.17
CA ASN A 20 -17.62 9.62 -11.32
C ASN A 20 -16.48 10.62 -11.47
N LYS A 21 -16.72 11.72 -12.17
CA LYS A 21 -15.78 12.84 -12.28
C LYS A 21 -15.67 13.57 -10.94
N VAL A 22 -15.00 12.97 -9.97
CA VAL A 22 -14.63 13.69 -8.76
C VAL A 22 -13.28 14.34 -9.04
N VAL A 23 -13.29 15.61 -9.36
CA VAL A 23 -12.10 16.42 -9.52
C VAL A 23 -11.63 16.83 -8.12
N SER A 24 -10.41 16.45 -7.76
CA SER A 24 -9.82 16.91 -6.53
C SER A 24 -9.53 18.42 -6.60
N LYS A 25 -9.78 19.12 -5.51
CA LYS A 25 -9.36 20.51 -5.35
C LYS A 25 -7.86 20.53 -5.05
N LYS A 26 -7.08 21.15 -5.93
CA LYS A 26 -5.64 21.34 -5.74
C LYS A 26 -5.33 22.76 -5.32
N LEU A 27 -4.35 22.94 -4.44
CA LEU A 27 -3.86 24.26 -4.01
C LEU A 27 -2.73 24.75 -4.93
N ARG A 28 -1.98 23.82 -5.56
CA ARG A 28 -0.76 24.08 -6.33
C ARG A 28 -0.73 23.25 -7.62
N ALA A 29 -0.01 23.73 -8.62
CA ALA A 29 0.15 23.03 -9.89
C ALA A 29 0.98 21.72 -9.75
N ASP A 30 1.93 21.70 -8.80
CA ASP A 30 2.79 20.55 -8.50
C ASP A 30 2.17 19.59 -7.47
N GLU A 31 0.93 19.80 -7.08
CA GLU A 31 0.22 18.98 -6.11
C GLU A 31 -0.33 17.70 -6.73
N ASN A 32 -0.34 16.62 -5.92
CA ASN A 32 -1.01 15.38 -6.31
C ASN A 32 -2.52 15.58 -6.45
N ALA A 33 -3.08 15.13 -7.56
CA ALA A 33 -4.52 14.95 -7.67
C ALA A 33 -4.96 13.72 -6.84
N LEU A 34 -6.19 13.72 -6.33
CA LEU A 34 -6.76 12.57 -5.62
C LEU A 34 -7.67 11.77 -6.53
N VAL A 35 -7.60 10.45 -6.42
CA VAL A 35 -8.47 9.51 -7.11
C VAL A 35 -9.39 8.83 -6.10
N TYR A 36 -10.68 9.14 -6.15
CA TYR A 36 -11.70 8.57 -5.26
C TYR A 36 -12.22 7.27 -5.88
N ASP A 37 -11.44 6.20 -5.76
CA ASP A 37 -11.70 4.88 -6.36
C ASP A 37 -12.46 3.93 -5.43
N PHE A 38 -13.34 4.47 -4.61
CA PHE A 38 -14.24 3.74 -3.72
C PHE A 38 -15.70 4.19 -3.94
N TYR A 39 -16.67 3.36 -3.55
CA TYR A 39 -18.07 3.56 -3.89
C TYR A 39 -19.00 3.31 -2.70
N GLY A 40 -20.15 3.98 -2.69
CA GLY A 40 -21.21 3.75 -1.70
C GLY A 40 -20.94 4.36 -0.33
N PHE A 41 -20.01 5.29 -0.22
CA PHE A 41 -19.72 6.00 1.01
C PHE A 41 -20.52 7.31 1.11
N PRO A 42 -20.74 7.88 2.31
CA PRO A 42 -21.29 9.20 2.50
C PRO A 42 -20.48 10.29 1.76
N GLN A 43 -21.16 11.33 1.28
CA GLN A 43 -20.58 12.41 0.46
C GLN A 43 -19.34 13.05 1.10
N ARG A 44 -19.32 13.23 2.42
CA ARG A 44 -18.16 13.78 3.15
C ARG A 44 -16.82 13.10 2.86
N PHE A 45 -16.82 11.81 2.48
CA PHE A 45 -15.58 11.10 2.13
C PHE A 45 -15.07 11.49 0.75
N TYR A 46 -15.97 11.85 -0.18
CA TYR A 46 -15.60 12.36 -1.50
C TYR A 46 -15.24 13.86 -1.48
N ASP A 47 -15.69 14.58 -0.45
CA ASP A 47 -15.34 16.00 -0.23
C ASP A 47 -13.97 16.12 0.49
N SER A 48 -13.51 15.06 1.12
CA SER A 48 -12.29 15.08 1.92
C SER A 48 -11.05 15.26 1.05
N GLN A 49 -10.21 16.24 1.39
CA GLN A 49 -8.97 16.56 0.69
C GLN A 49 -7.74 16.13 1.49
N PHE A 50 -6.68 15.82 0.78
CA PHE A 50 -5.35 15.55 1.34
C PHE A 50 -4.30 16.15 0.40
N HIS A 51 -3.70 17.24 0.83
CA HIS A 51 -2.84 18.07 0.00
C HIS A 51 -1.37 17.71 0.17
N THR A 52 -0.77 17.19 -0.90
CA THR A 52 0.65 16.79 -0.93
C THR A 52 1.29 17.22 -2.23
N VAL A 53 2.58 17.51 -2.22
CA VAL A 53 3.33 17.79 -3.44
C VAL A 53 3.77 16.49 -4.11
N ALA A 54 3.81 16.50 -5.45
CA ALA A 54 4.47 15.49 -6.24
C ALA A 54 5.87 15.99 -6.67
N ASN A 55 6.69 15.08 -7.21
CA ASN A 55 7.99 15.46 -7.76
C ASN A 55 8.31 14.61 -8.99
N LYS A 56 8.24 15.25 -10.16
CA LYS A 56 8.48 14.56 -11.43
C LYS A 56 9.91 13.99 -11.54
N PHE A 57 10.91 14.67 -11.00
CA PHE A 57 12.31 14.19 -11.07
C PHE A 57 12.50 12.90 -10.27
N ILE A 58 11.88 12.81 -9.08
CA ILE A 58 11.91 11.58 -8.29
C ILE A 58 11.14 10.48 -9.01
N ALA A 59 9.97 10.78 -9.56
CA ALA A 59 9.17 9.80 -10.32
C ALA A 59 9.92 9.27 -11.54
N ASP A 60 10.57 10.13 -12.31
CA ASP A 60 11.40 9.74 -13.47
C ASP A 60 12.60 8.86 -13.03
N ASP A 61 13.25 9.18 -11.90
CA ASP A 61 14.34 8.36 -11.36
C ASP A 61 13.84 6.98 -10.92
N ILE A 62 12.65 6.90 -10.30
CA ILE A 62 12.02 5.62 -9.95
C ILE A 62 11.76 4.80 -11.21
N VAL A 63 11.17 5.40 -12.25
CA VAL A 63 10.94 4.73 -13.54
C VAL A 63 12.24 4.22 -14.14
N LYS A 64 13.29 5.04 -14.14
CA LYS A 64 14.62 4.64 -14.62
C LYS A 64 15.19 3.46 -13.81
N THR A 65 15.06 3.52 -12.48
CA THR A 65 15.52 2.45 -11.58
C THR A 65 14.79 1.13 -11.86
N LEU A 66 13.47 1.17 -12.02
CA LEU A 66 12.67 -0.02 -12.32
C LEU A 66 13.01 -0.60 -13.70
N LYS A 67 13.19 0.25 -14.73
CA LYS A 67 13.57 -0.18 -16.08
C LYS A 67 14.99 -0.76 -16.15
N ALA A 68 15.88 -0.38 -15.24
CA ALA A 68 17.21 -0.96 -15.15
C ALA A 68 17.21 -2.37 -14.57
N SER A 69 16.11 -2.79 -13.97
CA SER A 69 15.84 -4.15 -13.55
C SER A 69 15.24 -4.95 -14.70
N ASP A 70 15.65 -6.19 -14.89
CA ASP A 70 15.08 -7.09 -15.92
C ASP A 70 13.63 -7.52 -15.58
N TRP A 71 13.11 -7.09 -14.44
CA TRP A 71 11.80 -7.51 -13.94
C TRP A 71 10.64 -6.63 -14.38
N PHE A 72 10.88 -5.33 -14.74
CA PHE A 72 9.77 -4.39 -14.86
C PHE A 72 9.78 -3.58 -16.15
N GLN A 73 8.56 -3.39 -16.66
CA GLN A 73 8.23 -2.25 -17.50
C GLN A 73 7.69 -1.14 -16.58
N ALA A 74 8.18 0.09 -16.73
CA ALA A 74 7.74 1.18 -15.88
C ALA A 74 7.50 2.45 -16.70
N LYS A 75 6.49 3.22 -16.28
CA LYS A 75 6.16 4.51 -16.88
C LYS A 75 5.64 5.49 -15.83
N THR A 76 5.75 6.78 -16.11
CA THR A 76 5.00 7.78 -15.34
C THR A 76 3.55 7.85 -15.79
N THR A 77 2.66 8.24 -14.88
CA THR A 77 1.25 8.46 -15.17
C THR A 77 0.73 9.71 -14.44
N GLU A 78 -0.14 10.47 -15.09
CA GLU A 78 -0.81 11.64 -14.52
C GLU A 78 -2.08 11.26 -13.73
N ARG A 79 -2.19 10.01 -13.31
CA ARG A 79 -3.36 9.46 -12.63
C ARG A 79 -3.69 10.15 -11.29
N GLY A 80 -2.70 10.65 -10.58
CA GLY A 80 -2.85 11.10 -9.21
C GLY A 80 -2.68 9.96 -8.20
N ILE A 81 -2.92 10.26 -6.90
CA ILE A 81 -2.83 9.28 -5.80
C ILE A 81 -4.23 8.78 -5.41
N ASP A 82 -4.36 7.49 -5.18
CA ASP A 82 -5.64 6.85 -4.86
C ASP A 82 -5.88 6.70 -3.34
N HIS A 83 -7.03 6.12 -2.98
CA HIS A 83 -7.39 5.96 -1.57
C HIS A 83 -6.36 5.15 -0.78
N GLY A 84 -5.65 4.23 -1.41
CA GLY A 84 -4.58 3.47 -0.75
C GLY A 84 -3.45 4.35 -0.24
N VAL A 85 -3.26 5.53 -0.80
CA VAL A 85 -2.27 6.52 -0.35
C VAL A 85 -2.92 7.63 0.48
N PHE A 86 -3.93 8.31 -0.07
CA PHE A 86 -4.41 9.54 0.59
C PHE A 86 -5.26 9.28 1.84
N VAL A 87 -5.98 8.16 1.93
CA VAL A 87 -6.79 7.87 3.12
C VAL A 87 -5.92 7.58 4.34
N PRO A 88 -4.98 6.61 4.31
CA PRO A 88 -4.07 6.41 5.43
C PRO A 88 -3.16 7.61 5.66
N GLY A 89 -2.73 8.30 4.59
CA GLY A 89 -1.93 9.53 4.71
C GLY A 89 -2.66 10.64 5.48
N LYS A 90 -3.95 10.84 5.18
CA LYS A 90 -4.76 11.82 5.91
C LYS A 90 -4.90 11.47 7.40
N VAL A 91 -5.06 10.19 7.72
CA VAL A 91 -5.16 9.73 9.12
C VAL A 91 -3.83 9.89 9.86
N ALA A 92 -2.71 9.63 9.19
CA ALA A 92 -1.39 9.62 9.81
C ALA A 92 -0.77 11.02 9.94
N PHE A 93 -0.98 11.91 8.97
CA PHE A 93 -0.26 13.17 8.84
C PHE A 93 -1.13 14.42 8.88
N ALA A 94 -2.46 14.29 8.85
CA ALA A 94 -3.40 15.40 8.90
C ALA A 94 -4.47 15.18 9.98
N ASP A 95 -5.37 16.16 10.19
CA ASP A 95 -6.56 15.95 11.01
C ASP A 95 -7.65 15.26 10.16
N PRO A 96 -8.01 14.00 10.44
CA PRO A 96 -9.02 13.29 9.65
C PRO A 96 -10.44 13.89 9.78
N ASN A 97 -10.70 14.76 10.78
CA ASN A 97 -11.97 15.43 10.97
C ASN A 97 -12.08 16.72 10.14
N VAL A 98 -10.96 17.24 9.62
CA VAL A 98 -10.93 18.41 8.75
C VAL A 98 -11.10 17.96 7.30
N ILE A 99 -12.20 18.36 6.66
CA ILE A 99 -12.48 17.98 5.26
C ILE A 99 -11.43 18.54 4.32
N ASP A 100 -11.08 19.81 4.44
CA ASP A 100 -10.09 20.50 3.63
C ASP A 100 -9.31 21.49 4.52
N SER A 101 -8.00 21.24 4.66
CA SER A 101 -7.12 22.09 5.49
C SER A 101 -6.83 23.45 4.84
N GLY A 102 -7.04 23.58 3.52
CA GLY A 102 -6.68 24.76 2.73
C GLY A 102 -5.17 25.02 2.63
N LYS A 103 -4.34 24.04 2.98
CA LYS A 103 -2.87 24.09 2.94
C LYS A 103 -2.30 22.71 2.66
N LEU A 104 -1.00 22.59 2.42
CA LEU A 104 -0.35 21.28 2.36
C LEU A 104 -0.47 20.57 3.71
N ASP A 105 -0.93 19.32 3.66
CA ASP A 105 -0.99 18.42 4.82
C ASP A 105 0.36 17.73 5.06
N VAL A 106 1.14 17.55 3.98
CA VAL A 106 2.52 17.05 4.00
C VAL A 106 3.35 17.91 3.05
N ASP A 107 4.49 18.40 3.50
CA ASP A 107 5.37 19.33 2.77
C ASP A 107 6.57 18.64 2.08
N VAL A 108 6.69 17.32 2.20
CA VAL A 108 7.63 16.50 1.45
C VAL A 108 6.96 15.84 0.25
N PRO A 109 7.71 15.55 -0.84
CA PRO A 109 7.13 14.89 -2.00
C PRO A 109 6.55 13.51 -1.66
N VAL A 110 5.32 13.27 -2.09
CA VAL A 110 4.65 11.96 -2.02
C VAL A 110 4.52 11.39 -3.42
N ILE A 111 5.12 10.24 -3.66
CA ILE A 111 5.13 9.56 -4.96
C ILE A 111 4.44 8.21 -4.80
N GLN A 112 3.35 8.00 -5.52
CA GLN A 112 2.70 6.70 -5.56
C GLN A 112 3.34 5.83 -6.63
N VAL A 113 3.71 4.61 -6.24
CA VAL A 113 4.17 3.52 -7.12
C VAL A 113 3.12 2.42 -7.08
N SER A 114 2.61 2.01 -8.24
CA SER A 114 1.60 0.96 -8.31
C SER A 114 2.19 -0.42 -7.98
N LEU A 115 1.33 -1.34 -7.61
CA LEU A 115 1.64 -2.76 -7.68
C LEU A 115 1.72 -3.21 -9.14
N ALA A 116 2.35 -4.35 -9.41
CA ALA A 116 2.31 -5.01 -10.71
C ALA A 116 0.91 -5.62 -10.97
N GLY A 117 0.50 -5.70 -12.24
CA GLY A 117 -0.80 -6.26 -12.65
C GLY A 117 -0.89 -7.79 -12.54
N THR A 118 -0.26 -8.39 -11.54
CA THR A 118 -0.22 -9.84 -11.29
C THR A 118 -0.34 -10.13 -9.80
N SER A 119 -0.70 -11.36 -9.45
CA SER A 119 -0.66 -11.85 -8.06
C SER A 119 0.65 -12.57 -7.71
N ASP A 120 1.67 -12.48 -8.56
CA ASP A 120 2.96 -13.14 -8.34
C ASP A 120 3.71 -12.49 -7.18
N ILE A 121 4.00 -13.29 -6.17
CA ILE A 121 4.69 -12.85 -4.94
C ILE A 121 6.13 -12.47 -5.23
N GLU A 122 6.83 -13.21 -6.10
CA GLU A 122 8.22 -12.93 -6.41
C GLU A 122 8.37 -11.59 -7.13
N ILE A 123 7.52 -11.29 -8.10
CA ILE A 123 7.53 -9.99 -8.80
C ILE A 123 7.38 -8.83 -7.80
N HIS A 124 6.48 -8.94 -6.82
CA HIS A 124 6.28 -7.88 -5.83
C HIS A 124 7.46 -7.79 -4.83
N TYR A 125 8.06 -8.91 -4.48
CA TYR A 125 9.28 -8.89 -3.66
C TYR A 125 10.43 -8.18 -4.40
N ARG A 126 10.64 -8.50 -5.70
CA ARG A 126 11.64 -7.83 -6.55
C ARG A 126 11.35 -6.34 -6.74
N LEU A 127 10.07 -5.94 -6.77
CA LEU A 127 9.70 -4.52 -6.76
C LEU A 127 10.23 -3.82 -5.50
N GLY A 128 10.06 -4.44 -4.35
CA GLY A 128 10.63 -3.95 -3.09
C GLY A 128 12.15 -3.82 -3.14
N GLU A 129 12.84 -4.85 -3.61
CA GLU A 129 14.32 -4.81 -3.77
C GLU A 129 14.76 -3.65 -4.66
N ALA A 130 14.09 -3.45 -5.80
CA ALA A 130 14.42 -2.35 -6.71
C ALA A 130 14.20 -0.97 -6.08
N LEU A 131 13.16 -0.81 -5.25
CA LEU A 131 12.85 0.45 -4.56
C LEU A 131 13.72 0.68 -3.31
N SER A 132 14.39 -0.32 -2.79
CA SER A 132 15.12 -0.27 -1.52
C SER A 132 16.18 0.84 -1.45
N ARG A 133 16.78 1.21 -2.60
CA ARG A 133 17.81 2.27 -2.69
C ARG A 133 17.33 3.63 -2.20
N TYR A 134 16.02 3.91 -2.31
CA TYR A 134 15.47 5.20 -1.88
C TYR A 134 15.53 5.41 -0.36
N ARG A 135 15.67 4.33 0.40
CA ARG A 135 15.92 4.39 1.85
C ARG A 135 17.27 5.04 2.15
N ASP A 136 18.27 4.83 1.29
CA ASP A 136 19.60 5.43 1.43
C ASP A 136 19.62 6.91 0.96
N LEU A 137 18.60 7.34 0.24
CA LEU A 137 18.41 8.71 -0.26
C LEU A 137 17.46 9.53 0.63
N ASN A 138 17.37 9.18 1.90
CA ASN A 138 16.49 9.83 2.88
C ASN A 138 14.99 9.74 2.52
N GLY A 139 14.60 8.70 1.80
CA GLY A 139 13.21 8.39 1.49
C GLY A 139 12.61 7.43 2.51
N ALA A 140 11.39 7.70 2.94
CA ALA A 140 10.56 6.73 3.64
C ALA A 140 9.69 5.99 2.62
N ILE A 141 9.67 4.65 2.66
CA ILE A 141 8.80 3.84 1.81
C ILE A 141 7.65 3.33 2.66
N ILE A 142 6.42 3.69 2.29
CA ILE A 142 5.20 3.29 3.00
C ILE A 142 4.48 2.24 2.16
N PHE A 143 4.24 1.08 2.73
CA PHE A 143 3.53 -0.03 2.10
C PHE A 143 2.09 -0.05 2.62
N SER A 144 1.18 0.50 1.82
CA SER A 144 -0.22 0.62 2.20
C SER A 144 -1.01 -0.61 1.78
N GLY A 145 -1.52 -1.35 2.75
CA GLY A 145 -2.33 -2.55 2.56
C GLY A 145 -3.01 -2.98 3.85
N MET A 146 -3.44 -4.22 3.89
CA MET A 146 -4.05 -4.84 5.08
C MET A 146 -3.56 -6.27 5.22
N SER A 147 -3.32 -6.72 6.46
CA SER A 147 -2.90 -8.09 6.71
C SER A 147 -4.00 -9.12 6.44
N VAL A 148 -5.26 -8.74 6.60
CA VAL A 148 -6.44 -9.51 6.16
C VAL A 148 -7.45 -8.57 5.53
N HIS A 149 -7.96 -8.92 4.34
CA HIS A 149 -8.96 -8.12 3.62
C HIS A 149 -9.93 -9.01 2.85
N ASN A 150 -11.10 -9.29 3.45
CA ASN A 150 -12.19 -10.03 2.81
C ASN A 150 -13.51 -9.27 2.97
N LEU A 151 -13.81 -8.39 2.01
CA LEU A 151 -15.04 -7.58 2.04
C LEU A 151 -16.30 -8.42 1.91
N ARG A 152 -16.27 -9.60 1.26
CA ARG A 152 -17.44 -10.47 1.15
C ARG A 152 -17.89 -10.92 2.53
N ASP A 153 -16.98 -11.45 3.32
CA ASP A 153 -17.28 -11.90 4.67
C ASP A 153 -17.57 -10.70 5.60
N TYR A 154 -16.91 -9.56 5.38
CA TYR A 154 -17.20 -8.33 6.12
C TYR A 154 -18.66 -7.90 5.95
N MET A 155 -19.15 -7.87 4.72
CA MET A 155 -20.51 -7.47 4.41
C MET A 155 -21.54 -8.48 4.94
N SER A 156 -21.25 -9.78 4.89
CA SER A 156 -22.12 -10.84 5.44
C SER A 156 -22.08 -10.87 6.98
N GLY A 157 -20.96 -10.50 7.59
CA GLY A 157 -20.75 -10.53 9.04
C GLY A 157 -21.29 -9.32 9.81
N ARG A 158 -21.83 -8.31 9.14
CA ARG A 158 -22.34 -7.08 9.79
C ARG A 158 -23.41 -7.31 10.86
N GLY A 159 -24.08 -8.44 10.86
CA GLY A 159 -25.07 -8.81 11.88
C GLY A 159 -24.51 -9.57 13.10
N SER A 160 -23.23 -9.95 13.09
CA SER A 160 -22.61 -10.79 14.11
C SER A 160 -21.70 -10.02 15.12
N GLY A 161 -21.72 -8.69 15.06
CA GLY A 161 -20.86 -7.83 15.89
C GLY A 161 -19.45 -7.66 15.33
N SER A 162 -18.55 -7.06 16.09
CA SER A 162 -17.19 -6.72 15.67
C SER A 162 -16.16 -7.84 15.87
N LYS A 163 -16.58 -9.03 16.34
CA LYS A 163 -15.66 -10.14 16.60
C LYS A 163 -15.01 -10.63 15.32
N ALA A 164 -13.70 -10.81 15.34
CA ALA A 164 -12.95 -11.35 14.20
C ALA A 164 -13.34 -12.79 13.89
N LEU A 165 -13.44 -13.11 12.60
CA LEU A 165 -13.69 -14.46 12.11
C LEU A 165 -12.49 -15.39 12.41
N PRO A 166 -12.73 -16.70 12.56
CA PRO A 166 -11.72 -17.64 13.07
C PRO A 166 -10.41 -17.71 12.26
N TYR A 167 -10.41 -17.33 10.98
CA TYR A 167 -9.23 -17.38 10.13
C TYR A 167 -8.34 -16.13 10.23
N VAL A 168 -8.85 -15.01 10.75
CA VAL A 168 -8.16 -13.71 10.72
C VAL A 168 -6.91 -13.75 11.58
N LYS A 169 -7.05 -14.09 12.85
CA LYS A 169 -5.89 -14.15 13.75
C LYS A 169 -4.86 -15.20 13.33
N PRO A 170 -5.24 -16.46 12.99
CA PRO A 170 -4.26 -17.45 12.51
C PRO A 170 -3.48 -16.97 11.28
N PHE A 171 -4.12 -16.29 10.32
CA PHE A 171 -3.39 -15.76 9.17
C PHE A 171 -2.44 -14.61 9.56
N ASN A 172 -2.91 -13.68 10.41
CA ASN A 172 -2.06 -12.61 10.95
C ASN A 172 -0.81 -13.16 11.65
N ASP A 173 -0.97 -14.22 12.46
CA ASP A 173 0.14 -14.87 13.15
C ASP A 173 1.12 -15.52 12.16
N ILE A 174 0.63 -16.22 11.13
CA ILE A 174 1.48 -16.82 10.08
C ILE A 174 2.26 -15.73 9.34
N LEU A 175 1.58 -14.67 8.89
CA LEU A 175 2.23 -13.57 8.17
C LEU A 175 3.30 -12.90 9.05
N THR A 176 2.99 -12.64 10.31
CA THR A 176 3.94 -12.06 11.25
C THR A 176 5.15 -12.97 11.44
N ASN A 177 4.95 -14.27 11.67
CA ASN A 177 6.05 -15.21 11.83
C ASN A 177 6.96 -15.28 10.59
N ILE A 178 6.38 -15.19 9.39
CA ILE A 178 7.16 -15.13 8.16
C ILE A 178 7.99 -13.85 8.06
N LEU A 179 7.35 -12.70 8.29
CA LEU A 179 8.00 -11.39 8.11
C LEU A 179 9.05 -11.09 9.18
N THR A 180 8.86 -11.63 10.39
CA THR A 180 9.79 -11.44 11.53
C THR A 180 10.80 -12.58 11.67
N ASP A 181 10.87 -13.50 10.71
CA ASP A 181 11.84 -14.58 10.73
C ASP A 181 13.26 -14.01 10.66
N PRO A 182 14.16 -14.33 11.62
CA PRO A 182 15.53 -13.87 11.58
C PRO A 182 16.33 -14.46 10.41
N ASN A 183 15.88 -15.56 9.81
CA ASN A 183 16.41 -16.08 8.56
C ASN A 183 15.77 -15.34 7.37
N HIS A 184 16.31 -14.17 7.05
CA HIS A 184 15.80 -13.32 5.98
C HIS A 184 15.79 -14.00 4.60
N ASP A 185 16.69 -14.94 4.35
CA ASP A 185 16.72 -15.70 3.09
C ASP A 185 15.49 -16.61 2.93
N ALA A 186 14.87 -17.02 4.04
CA ALA A 186 13.66 -17.85 4.02
C ALA A 186 12.37 -17.05 3.80
N VAL A 187 12.38 -15.74 3.97
CA VAL A 187 11.16 -14.91 3.94
C VAL A 187 10.45 -15.02 2.59
N LEU A 188 11.15 -14.84 1.48
CA LEU A 188 10.55 -14.93 0.14
C LEU A 188 9.96 -16.32 -0.10
N ASP A 189 10.72 -17.37 0.22
CA ASP A 189 10.27 -18.76 0.01
C ASP A 189 9.02 -19.06 0.85
N ASN A 190 8.98 -18.62 2.10
CA ASN A 190 7.81 -18.78 2.97
C ASN A 190 6.60 -17.97 2.48
N LEU A 191 6.79 -16.74 2.01
CA LEU A 191 5.72 -15.97 1.39
C LEU A 191 5.14 -16.69 0.17
N LYS A 192 5.99 -17.25 -0.70
CA LYS A 192 5.57 -18.03 -1.88
C LYS A 192 4.81 -19.31 -1.52
N GLN A 193 4.97 -19.81 -0.30
CA GLN A 193 4.25 -20.99 0.18
C GLN A 193 2.84 -20.68 0.71
N LEU A 194 2.51 -19.41 1.02
CA LEU A 194 1.20 -19.04 1.56
C LEU A 194 0.03 -19.58 0.72
N PRO A 195 -0.01 -19.40 -0.62
CA PRO A 195 -1.10 -19.93 -1.44
C PRO A 195 -0.97 -21.41 -1.78
N ARG A 196 0.08 -22.11 -1.36
CA ARG A 196 0.41 -23.48 -1.81
C ARG A 196 0.42 -24.50 -0.68
N LYS A 197 1.02 -24.16 0.46
CA LYS A 197 1.21 -25.08 1.58
C LYS A 197 -0.15 -25.50 2.17
N PRO A 198 -0.43 -26.81 2.32
CA PRO A 198 -1.75 -27.29 2.75
C PRO A 198 -2.29 -26.63 4.03
N GLU A 199 -1.40 -26.35 4.99
CA GLU A 199 -1.77 -25.77 6.28
C GLU A 199 -2.08 -24.26 6.20
N TRP A 200 -1.65 -23.55 5.14
CA TRP A 200 -1.75 -22.10 5.01
C TRP A 200 -2.70 -21.64 3.92
N LYS A 201 -2.83 -22.41 2.82
CA LYS A 201 -3.54 -21.99 1.60
C LYS A 201 -4.99 -21.60 1.85
N ASP A 202 -5.70 -22.34 2.72
CA ASP A 202 -7.09 -22.05 3.01
C ASP A 202 -7.25 -20.76 3.82
N LEU A 203 -6.33 -20.52 4.76
CA LEU A 203 -6.27 -19.27 5.53
C LEU A 203 -5.95 -18.10 4.61
N TYR A 204 -4.97 -18.27 3.71
CA TYR A 204 -4.58 -17.27 2.73
C TYR A 204 -5.74 -16.88 1.82
N HIS A 205 -6.41 -17.83 1.17
CA HIS A 205 -7.49 -17.54 0.24
C HIS A 205 -8.75 -16.97 0.92
N LYS A 206 -9.01 -17.33 2.18
CA LYS A 206 -10.06 -16.71 2.98
C LYS A 206 -9.69 -15.28 3.38
N SER A 207 -8.44 -15.05 3.72
CA SER A 207 -7.96 -13.73 4.12
C SER A 207 -7.85 -12.76 2.94
N HIS A 208 -7.49 -13.27 1.76
CA HIS A 208 -7.25 -12.50 0.55
C HIS A 208 -7.93 -13.16 -0.67
N PRO A 209 -9.25 -12.94 -0.87
CA PRO A 209 -9.92 -13.31 -2.12
C PRO A 209 -9.32 -12.62 -3.34
N THR A 210 -8.76 -11.44 -3.13
CA THR A 210 -7.93 -10.67 -4.06
C THR A 210 -6.68 -10.19 -3.31
N ASN A 211 -5.55 -10.02 -4.00
CA ASN A 211 -4.24 -9.91 -3.35
C ASN A 211 -3.71 -8.48 -3.19
N GLU A 212 -4.39 -7.47 -3.74
CA GLU A 212 -3.92 -6.08 -3.77
C GLU A 212 -3.63 -5.49 -2.37
N HIS A 213 -4.35 -5.93 -1.34
CA HIS A 213 -4.11 -5.48 0.04
C HIS A 213 -3.00 -6.27 0.76
N PHE A 214 -2.68 -7.48 0.30
CA PHE A 214 -1.61 -8.31 0.85
C PHE A 214 -0.23 -7.96 0.25
N LEU A 215 -0.19 -7.75 -1.07
CA LEU A 215 1.05 -7.57 -1.82
C LEU A 215 1.94 -6.40 -1.36
N PRO A 216 1.41 -5.30 -0.80
CA PRO A 216 2.25 -4.26 -0.20
C PRO A 216 3.18 -4.78 0.90
N ALA A 217 2.75 -5.74 1.72
CA ALA A 217 3.62 -6.36 2.73
C ALA A 217 4.77 -7.17 2.10
N VAL A 218 4.51 -7.79 0.94
CA VAL A 218 5.53 -8.51 0.16
C VAL A 218 6.57 -7.53 -0.40
N VAL A 219 6.11 -6.39 -0.95
CA VAL A 219 7.01 -5.31 -1.41
C VAL A 219 7.85 -4.81 -0.23
N GLY A 220 7.23 -4.64 0.95
CA GLY A 220 7.94 -4.26 2.19
C GLY A 220 9.06 -5.20 2.56
N ALA A 221 8.79 -6.50 2.51
CA ALA A 221 9.80 -7.53 2.79
C ALA A 221 10.99 -7.47 1.81
N GLY A 222 10.72 -7.24 0.52
CA GLY A 222 11.78 -7.06 -0.48
C GLY A 222 12.59 -5.78 -0.27
N ALA A 223 11.94 -4.67 0.08
CA ALA A 223 12.60 -3.39 0.35
C ALA A 223 13.42 -3.38 1.65
N ALA A 224 13.19 -4.34 2.52
CA ALA A 224 13.87 -4.49 3.80
C ALA A 224 15.37 -4.77 3.66
N ARG A 225 15.80 -5.44 2.60
CA ARG A 225 17.21 -5.83 2.37
C ARG A 225 17.83 -6.62 3.53
N GLY A 226 17.02 -7.48 4.17
CA GLY A 226 17.46 -8.26 5.33
C GLY A 226 17.43 -7.51 6.66
N ASP A 227 16.89 -6.32 6.74
CA ASP A 227 16.66 -5.65 8.02
C ASP A 227 15.61 -6.39 8.85
N GLU A 228 15.77 -6.31 10.18
CA GLU A 228 14.80 -6.87 11.12
C GLU A 228 13.40 -6.26 10.91
N CYS A 229 12.40 -7.12 10.86
CA CYS A 229 10.99 -6.73 10.85
C CYS A 229 10.44 -6.66 12.27
N LYS A 230 9.72 -5.60 12.58
CA LYS A 230 9.01 -5.44 13.86
C LYS A 230 7.52 -5.31 13.63
N LEU A 231 6.72 -6.08 14.35
CA LEU A 231 5.30 -5.85 14.46
C LEU A 231 5.06 -4.72 15.47
N LEU A 232 4.54 -3.58 14.99
CA LEU A 232 4.29 -2.40 15.82
C LEU A 232 2.87 -2.39 16.39
N PHE A 233 1.90 -2.93 15.65
CA PHE A 233 0.49 -2.93 16.03
C PHE A 233 -0.23 -4.11 15.38
N THR A 234 -1.24 -4.63 16.03
CA THR A 234 -2.17 -5.64 15.49
C THR A 234 -3.57 -5.39 16.01
N ASP A 235 -4.54 -5.42 15.12
CA ASP A 235 -5.97 -5.40 15.46
C ASP A 235 -6.77 -6.10 14.36
N SER A 236 -8.03 -6.43 14.66
CA SER A 236 -8.91 -7.09 13.70
C SER A 236 -10.39 -6.91 14.04
N THR A 237 -11.23 -6.88 13.00
CA THR A 237 -12.68 -6.88 13.14
C THR A 237 -13.32 -7.63 11.98
N VAL A 238 -14.24 -8.53 12.29
CA VAL A 238 -14.93 -9.40 11.32
C VAL A 238 -13.91 -10.14 10.43
N SER A 239 -13.69 -9.67 9.21
CA SER A 239 -12.79 -10.27 8.22
C SER A 239 -11.71 -9.29 7.73
N LEU A 240 -11.42 -8.28 8.55
CA LEU A 240 -10.38 -7.30 8.32
C LEU A 240 -9.32 -7.41 9.40
N GLY A 241 -8.06 -7.30 9.02
CA GLY A 241 -6.91 -7.32 9.92
C GLY A 241 -5.93 -6.21 9.61
N TRP A 242 -5.41 -5.57 10.64
CA TRP A 242 -4.43 -4.51 10.55
C TRP A 242 -3.19 -4.90 11.34
N ASN A 243 -2.14 -5.33 10.65
CA ASN A 243 -0.82 -5.45 11.23
C ASN A 243 0.04 -4.33 10.68
N LEU A 244 0.67 -3.56 11.56
CA LEU A 244 1.66 -2.56 11.17
C LEU A 244 3.04 -3.14 11.39
N TYR A 245 3.83 -3.18 10.33
CA TYR A 245 5.21 -3.64 10.35
C TYR A 245 6.18 -2.49 10.06
N SER A 246 7.37 -2.57 10.61
CA SER A 246 8.49 -1.70 10.23
C SER A 246 9.75 -2.50 10.01
N TRP A 247 10.56 -2.05 9.06
CA TRP A 247 11.88 -2.60 8.76
C TRP A 247 12.92 -1.50 8.83
N GLY A 248 14.11 -1.87 9.29
CA GLY A 248 15.23 -0.97 9.42
C GLY A 248 15.30 -0.26 10.78
N ASN A 249 16.36 0.52 10.92
CA ASN A 249 16.66 1.15 12.19
C ASN A 249 15.82 2.41 12.39
N THR A 250 14.79 2.34 13.21
CA THR A 250 13.95 3.49 13.60
C THR A 250 14.63 4.41 14.64
N ASN A 251 15.93 4.23 14.91
CA ASN A 251 16.70 5.11 15.79
C ASN A 251 17.05 6.46 15.13
N GLY A 252 16.58 6.71 13.92
CA GLY A 252 16.62 7.99 13.26
C GLY A 252 15.49 8.88 13.73
N LYS A 253 15.81 10.04 14.21
CA LYS A 253 14.89 11.14 14.46
C LYS A 253 13.96 11.33 13.27
N LEU A 254 12.65 11.06 13.44
CA LEU A 254 11.61 11.65 12.63
C LEU A 254 11.44 13.10 13.07
#